data_6eade14972c364d387788ddb29f00d54
#
_entry.id   6eade14972c364d387788ddb29f00d54
#
_cell.length_a   1.000
_cell.length_b   1.000
_cell.length_c   1.000
_cell.angle_alpha   90.00
_cell.angle_beta   90.00
_cell.angle_gamma   90.00
#
_symmetry.space_group_name_H-M   'P 1'
#
loop_
_entity.id
_entity.type
_entity.pdbx_description
1 polymer ?
#
loop_
_entity_poly.entity_id
_entity_poly.type
_entity_poly.pdbx_seq_one_letter_code
_entity_poly.pdbx_strand_id
1 'polypeptide(L)'
;MWFLSFLVVAQSTSLRDFPEFYNSEINHKPVQAGLNNAPVIGILTLPNVPYENFTINGTSYIASSYVKYLEMAGARVVPIRIDHSYAEFDYLFPRLNGILFTGGSANFWVNSSKVPILSPDYAAKGCYLYDLVKKANDQGQFYPLWGTCLGFELLHVCANNQFATVGNFNGEPSYTQVHQFTSAATVSKIFTGLSLQFGQQVMSIMSNQNVSLLSHTHGISPSTYQQFPNLSEMYNILSIMHDKSGSPFVGMIEARNYPIWGTQFHPEKNLYEWNQNSIPHFYNAVVMSTYMSNFFVSQTRKNTNVFPQNELTPQLIYNWPPIFIDSYFETINAFN
;
A
#
# COMPACT_ATOMS: atom_id res chain seq x y z
N MET A 1 -5.94 67.76 -21.37
CA MET A 1 -6.10 66.30 -21.59
C MET A 1 -4.71 65.74 -21.80
N TRP A 2 -4.06 65.29 -20.71
CA TRP A 2 -2.67 64.83 -20.71
C TRP A 2 -2.68 63.33 -20.37
N PHE A 3 -2.24 62.50 -21.31
CA PHE A 3 -1.97 61.10 -21.11
C PHE A 3 -0.56 60.92 -20.54
N LEU A 4 -0.46 60.48 -19.29
CA LEU A 4 0.80 60.01 -18.71
C LEU A 4 0.97 58.51 -19.05
N SER A 5 1.95 58.24 -19.92
CA SER A 5 2.44 56.88 -20.19
C SER A 5 3.36 56.46 -19.04
N PHE A 6 2.99 55.47 -18.26
CA PHE A 6 3.91 54.79 -17.34
C PHE A 6 4.73 53.77 -18.11
N LEU A 7 6.00 54.08 -18.28
CA LEU A 7 7.00 53.13 -18.76
C LEU A 7 7.42 52.25 -17.57
N VAL A 8 6.97 50.98 -17.54
CA VAL A 8 7.50 49.99 -16.60
C VAL A 8 8.82 49.49 -17.15
N VAL A 9 9.92 49.96 -16.59
CA VAL A 9 11.25 49.41 -16.84
C VAL A 9 11.37 48.13 -16.02
N ALA A 10 11.24 46.99 -16.69
CA ALA A 10 11.60 45.71 -16.10
C ALA A 10 13.14 45.67 -15.92
N GLN A 11 13.61 45.84 -14.70
CA GLN A 11 15.00 45.54 -14.38
C GLN A 11 15.21 44.03 -14.51
N SER A 12 15.99 43.63 -15.50
CA SER A 12 16.50 42.25 -15.58
C SER A 12 17.48 42.02 -14.43
N THR A 13 17.02 41.42 -13.35
CA THR A 13 17.92 40.86 -12.35
C THR A 13 18.71 39.72 -13.02
N SER A 14 20.03 39.90 -13.09
CA SER A 14 20.91 38.88 -13.63
C SER A 14 20.88 37.65 -12.69
N LEU A 15 20.90 36.45 -13.26
CA LEU A 15 20.99 35.19 -12.56
C LEU A 15 22.25 35.03 -11.66
N ARG A 16 23.02 36.10 -11.46
CA ARG A 16 24.24 36.11 -10.65
C ARG A 16 24.04 36.44 -9.17
N ASP A 17 22.84 36.80 -8.76
CA ASP A 17 22.55 37.19 -7.36
C ASP A 17 21.93 36.09 -6.51
N PHE A 18 21.95 34.85 -6.98
CA PHE A 18 21.65 33.69 -6.12
C PHE A 18 22.94 33.31 -5.38
N PRO A 19 22.93 33.26 -4.02
CA PRO A 19 24.11 32.85 -3.28
C PRO A 19 24.56 31.45 -3.71
N GLU A 20 25.86 31.23 -3.67
CA GLU A 20 26.59 30.03 -4.11
C GLU A 20 26.21 28.73 -3.37
N PHE A 21 24.91 28.40 -3.29
CA PHE A 21 24.47 27.09 -2.85
C PHE A 21 24.62 26.00 -3.93
N TYR A 22 25.06 26.37 -5.14
CA TYR A 22 25.12 25.44 -6.29
C TYR A 22 26.52 24.83 -6.52
N ASN A 23 27.53 25.19 -5.69
CA ASN A 23 28.90 24.66 -5.79
C ASN A 23 29.35 23.85 -4.60
N SER A 24 28.47 23.38 -3.71
CA SER A 24 28.83 22.19 -2.94
C SER A 24 28.80 21.03 -3.95
N GLU A 25 29.96 20.46 -4.25
CA GLU A 25 30.06 19.13 -4.84
C GLU A 25 29.03 18.25 -4.12
N ILE A 26 27.85 18.07 -4.75
CA ILE A 26 26.98 16.98 -4.39
C ILE A 26 27.83 15.79 -4.71
N ASN A 27 28.55 15.29 -3.68
CA ASN A 27 29.18 14.00 -3.70
C ASN A 27 28.03 13.04 -4.01
N HIS A 28 27.77 12.80 -5.28
CA HIS A 28 26.95 11.71 -5.74
C HIS A 28 27.69 10.46 -5.25
N LYS A 29 27.40 10.06 -4.00
CA LYS A 29 27.73 8.69 -3.61
C LYS A 29 27.21 7.85 -4.76
N PRO A 30 28.04 7.00 -5.37
CA PRO A 30 27.60 6.22 -6.52
C PRO A 30 26.30 5.56 -6.13
N VAL A 31 25.29 5.67 -7.01
CA VAL A 31 24.02 4.93 -6.90
C VAL A 31 24.41 3.53 -6.50
N GLN A 32 23.92 3.05 -5.37
CA GLN A 32 24.30 1.78 -4.79
C GLN A 32 24.15 0.74 -5.89
N ALA A 33 25.27 0.20 -6.35
CA ALA A 33 25.31 -0.66 -7.53
C ALA A 33 24.34 -1.84 -7.31
N GLY A 34 23.40 -2.04 -8.22
CA GLY A 34 22.42 -3.13 -8.18
C GLY A 34 20.99 -2.75 -7.73
N LEU A 35 20.68 -1.48 -7.40
CA LEU A 35 19.31 -1.09 -7.11
C LEU A 35 18.58 -0.53 -8.34
N ASN A 36 17.30 -0.89 -8.48
CA ASN A 36 16.41 -0.32 -9.49
C ASN A 36 15.96 1.09 -9.07
N ASN A 37 16.38 2.11 -9.84
CA ASN A 37 16.06 3.51 -9.54
C ASN A 37 14.65 3.94 -10.02
N ALA A 38 13.98 3.12 -10.81
CA ALA A 38 12.67 3.41 -11.39
C ALA A 38 11.74 2.19 -11.25
N PRO A 39 11.45 1.70 -10.02
CA PRO A 39 10.67 0.50 -9.81
C PRO A 39 9.26 0.66 -10.35
N VAL A 40 8.72 -0.45 -10.88
CA VAL A 40 7.34 -0.57 -11.34
C VAL A 40 6.61 -1.52 -10.41
N ILE A 41 5.55 -1.05 -9.76
CA ILE A 41 4.78 -1.82 -8.78
C ILE A 41 3.42 -2.14 -9.36
N GLY A 42 3.03 -3.41 -9.29
CA GLY A 42 1.67 -3.84 -9.63
C GLY A 42 0.70 -3.60 -8.48
N ILE A 43 -0.47 -3.03 -8.77
CA ILE A 43 -1.58 -2.99 -7.82
C ILE A 43 -2.68 -3.91 -8.33
N LEU A 44 -3.07 -4.92 -7.53
CA LEU A 44 -4.23 -5.74 -7.83
C LEU A 44 -5.49 -4.89 -7.70
N THR A 45 -6.27 -4.78 -8.78
CA THR A 45 -7.52 -4.01 -8.77
C THR A 45 -8.59 -4.71 -7.93
N LEU A 46 -9.50 -3.93 -7.37
CA LEU A 46 -10.68 -4.43 -6.71
C LEU A 46 -11.81 -4.63 -7.72
N PRO A 47 -12.61 -5.70 -7.61
CA PRO A 47 -13.80 -5.85 -8.43
C PRO A 47 -14.80 -4.73 -8.11
N ASN A 48 -15.48 -4.23 -9.13
CA ASN A 48 -16.58 -3.31 -8.93
C ASN A 48 -17.79 -4.10 -8.41
N VAL A 49 -17.98 -4.07 -7.10
CA VAL A 49 -19.18 -4.66 -6.45
C VAL A 49 -20.13 -3.50 -6.17
N PRO A 50 -21.40 -3.56 -6.61
CA PRO A 50 -22.37 -2.51 -6.27
C PRO A 50 -22.50 -2.42 -4.74
N TYR A 51 -21.99 -1.35 -4.17
CA TYR A 51 -22.24 -0.96 -2.79
C TYR A 51 -23.31 0.13 -2.77
N GLU A 52 -24.12 0.20 -1.73
CA GLU A 52 -25.36 0.97 -1.64
C GLU A 52 -25.28 2.46 -2.05
N ASN A 53 -24.09 3.05 -2.16
CA ASN A 53 -23.90 4.45 -2.52
C ASN A 53 -22.75 4.71 -3.49
N PHE A 54 -22.26 3.68 -4.18
CA PHE A 54 -21.06 3.81 -5.00
C PHE A 54 -21.22 3.06 -6.33
N THR A 55 -21.44 3.81 -7.41
CA THR A 55 -21.51 3.25 -8.76
C THR A 55 -20.29 3.67 -9.55
N ILE A 56 -19.47 2.71 -9.94
CA ILE A 56 -18.32 2.91 -10.82
C ILE A 56 -18.69 2.44 -12.21
N ASN A 57 -18.40 3.26 -13.23
CA ASN A 57 -18.39 2.78 -14.60
C ASN A 57 -17.10 1.97 -14.80
N GLY A 58 -17.21 0.65 -14.88
CA GLY A 58 -16.07 -0.25 -15.05
C GLY A 58 -16.26 -1.57 -14.33
N THR A 59 -15.42 -2.54 -14.67
CA THR A 59 -15.42 -3.89 -14.08
C THR A 59 -14.62 -3.92 -12.76
N SER A 60 -13.64 -3.03 -12.64
CA SER A 60 -12.74 -2.97 -11.49
C SER A 60 -12.17 -1.57 -11.25
N TYR A 61 -11.55 -1.35 -10.10
CA TYR A 61 -10.98 -0.05 -9.74
C TYR A 61 -9.77 -0.17 -8.79
N ILE A 62 -9.04 0.94 -8.67
CA ILE A 62 -8.04 1.21 -7.62
C ILE A 62 -8.39 2.57 -6.99
N ALA A 63 -8.44 2.66 -5.66
CA ALA A 63 -8.47 3.96 -5.00
C ALA A 63 -7.16 4.71 -5.30
N SER A 64 -7.27 5.93 -5.85
CA SER A 64 -6.09 6.66 -6.34
C SER A 64 -5.11 7.05 -5.22
N SER A 65 -5.55 7.02 -3.97
CA SER A 65 -4.68 7.18 -2.80
C SER A 65 -3.55 6.16 -2.75
N TYR A 66 -3.79 4.90 -3.15
CA TYR A 66 -2.74 3.88 -3.24
C TYR A 66 -1.73 4.15 -4.34
N VAL A 67 -2.21 4.65 -5.50
CA VAL A 67 -1.33 5.07 -6.60
C VAL A 67 -0.41 6.19 -6.14
N LYS A 68 -1.00 7.27 -5.63
CA LYS A 68 -0.27 8.45 -5.12
C LYS A 68 0.71 8.08 -3.99
N TYR A 69 0.31 7.13 -3.12
CA TYR A 69 1.12 6.62 -2.03
C TYR A 69 2.40 5.94 -2.51
N LEU A 70 2.36 5.17 -3.58
CA LEU A 70 3.55 4.54 -4.18
C LEU A 70 4.38 5.52 -5.01
N GLU A 71 3.72 6.40 -5.77
CA GLU A 71 4.39 7.39 -6.62
C GLU A 71 5.14 8.44 -5.81
N MET A 72 4.61 8.84 -4.65
CA MET A 72 5.29 9.74 -3.71
C MET A 72 6.68 9.23 -3.30
N ALA A 73 6.87 7.92 -3.19
CA ALA A 73 8.14 7.30 -2.86
C ALA A 73 9.01 6.98 -4.09
N GLY A 74 8.58 7.41 -5.28
CA GLY A 74 9.34 7.31 -6.54
C GLY A 74 9.17 5.99 -7.28
N ALA A 75 8.03 5.32 -7.14
CA ALA A 75 7.63 4.19 -7.97
C ALA A 75 6.76 4.63 -9.15
N ARG A 76 6.56 3.74 -10.12
CA ARG A 76 5.54 3.81 -11.15
C ARG A 76 4.54 2.68 -10.93
N VAL A 77 3.29 2.89 -11.30
CA VAL A 77 2.21 1.93 -11.03
C VAL A 77 1.65 1.35 -12.31
N VAL A 78 1.45 0.03 -12.28
CA VAL A 78 0.73 -0.76 -13.29
C VAL A 78 -0.44 -1.45 -12.62
N PRO A 79 -1.68 -1.30 -13.11
CA PRO A 79 -2.83 -2.05 -12.61
C PRO A 79 -2.71 -3.53 -13.02
N ILE A 80 -2.84 -4.44 -12.04
CA ILE A 80 -3.05 -5.86 -12.28
C ILE A 80 -4.56 -6.07 -12.24
N ARG A 81 -5.20 -6.08 -13.40
CA ARG A 81 -6.65 -6.06 -13.49
C ARG A 81 -7.25 -7.41 -13.10
N ILE A 82 -8.22 -7.36 -12.18
CA ILE A 82 -8.88 -8.57 -11.66
C ILE A 82 -9.67 -9.33 -12.75
N ASP A 83 -10.09 -8.66 -13.80
CA ASP A 83 -10.80 -9.25 -14.93
C ASP A 83 -9.86 -9.87 -15.99
N HIS A 84 -8.54 -9.65 -15.87
CA HIS A 84 -7.55 -10.27 -16.75
C HIS A 84 -7.36 -11.76 -16.46
N SER A 85 -6.87 -12.48 -17.49
CA SER A 85 -6.54 -13.90 -17.39
C SER A 85 -5.26 -14.15 -16.58
N TYR A 86 -5.07 -15.37 -16.11
CA TYR A 86 -3.80 -15.78 -15.48
C TYR A 86 -2.61 -15.63 -16.41
N ALA A 87 -2.79 -15.79 -17.73
CA ALA A 87 -1.72 -15.58 -18.71
C ALA A 87 -1.24 -14.11 -18.74
N GLU A 88 -2.13 -13.15 -18.52
CA GLU A 88 -1.75 -11.74 -18.38
C GLU A 88 -1.03 -11.47 -17.07
N PHE A 89 -1.39 -12.16 -16.00
CA PHE A 89 -0.64 -12.10 -14.73
C PHE A 89 0.78 -12.66 -14.92
N ASP A 90 0.91 -13.79 -15.60
CA ASP A 90 2.22 -14.39 -15.93
C ASP A 90 3.05 -13.50 -16.86
N TYR A 91 2.41 -12.71 -17.71
CA TYR A 91 3.08 -11.70 -18.54
C TYR A 91 3.58 -10.52 -17.72
N LEU A 92 2.75 -9.99 -16.80
CA LEU A 92 3.10 -8.82 -15.99
C LEU A 92 4.12 -9.15 -14.89
N PHE A 93 3.95 -10.28 -14.20
CA PHE A 93 4.69 -10.64 -13.01
C PHE A 93 6.23 -10.51 -13.18
N PRO A 94 6.89 -11.10 -14.21
CA PRO A 94 8.34 -11.01 -14.36
C PRO A 94 8.83 -9.61 -14.80
N ARG A 95 7.93 -8.66 -15.01
CA ARG A 95 8.23 -7.28 -15.40
C ARG A 95 8.10 -6.30 -14.24
N LEU A 96 7.36 -6.68 -13.20
CA LEU A 96 7.11 -5.86 -12.01
C LEU A 96 8.19 -6.04 -10.96
N ASN A 97 8.38 -5.04 -10.11
CA ASN A 97 9.37 -5.04 -9.04
C ASN A 97 8.76 -5.29 -7.65
N GLY A 98 7.46 -5.44 -7.58
CA GLY A 98 6.71 -5.74 -6.38
C GLY A 98 5.21 -5.62 -6.62
N ILE A 99 4.41 -6.07 -5.66
CA ILE A 99 2.96 -6.06 -5.74
C ILE A 99 2.38 -5.44 -4.47
N LEU A 100 1.28 -4.68 -4.62
CA LEU A 100 0.48 -4.17 -3.53
C LEU A 100 -0.97 -4.69 -3.66
N PHE A 101 -1.47 -5.29 -2.57
CA PHE A 101 -2.89 -5.61 -2.38
C PHE A 101 -3.53 -4.49 -1.57
N THR A 102 -4.56 -3.85 -2.14
CA THR A 102 -5.21 -2.69 -1.53
C THR A 102 -6.24 -3.07 -0.47
N GLY A 103 -6.60 -2.12 0.38
CA GLY A 103 -7.85 -2.16 1.13
C GLY A 103 -9.04 -1.85 0.24
N GLY A 104 -10.23 -2.16 0.74
CA GLY A 104 -11.51 -1.93 0.07
C GLY A 104 -12.55 -2.97 0.45
N SER A 105 -13.55 -3.14 -0.38
CA SER A 105 -14.70 -4.02 -0.13
C SER A 105 -14.83 -5.07 -1.22
N ALA A 106 -13.99 -6.10 -1.20
CA ALA A 106 -14.27 -7.31 -1.95
C ALA A 106 -14.64 -8.42 -0.96
N ASN A 107 -15.80 -9.04 -1.15
CA ASN A 107 -16.21 -10.13 -0.30
C ASN A 107 -15.34 -11.36 -0.55
N PHE A 108 -14.68 -11.88 0.48
CA PHE A 108 -14.13 -13.24 0.46
C PHE A 108 -15.25 -14.30 0.50
N TRP A 109 -16.51 -13.89 0.71
CA TRP A 109 -17.67 -14.73 0.95
C TRP A 109 -18.79 -14.39 -0.02
N VAL A 110 -19.23 -15.34 -0.80
CA VAL A 110 -20.49 -15.25 -1.53
C VAL A 110 -21.47 -16.20 -0.90
N ASN A 111 -22.57 -15.64 -0.35
CA ASN A 111 -23.75 -16.34 0.09
C ASN A 111 -23.82 -16.67 1.60
N SER A 112 -25.02 -16.50 2.15
CA SER A 112 -25.45 -16.73 3.53
C SER A 112 -25.28 -18.15 4.08
N SER A 113 -24.84 -19.11 3.30
CA SER A 113 -24.67 -20.52 3.66
C SER A 113 -23.26 -20.87 4.13
N LYS A 114 -22.40 -19.90 4.45
CA LYS A 114 -21.05 -20.11 4.98
C LYS A 114 -20.11 -20.98 4.10
N VAL A 115 -20.48 -21.22 2.86
CA VAL A 115 -19.57 -21.80 1.89
C VAL A 115 -18.75 -20.64 1.31
N PRO A 116 -17.41 -20.67 1.42
CA PRO A 116 -16.58 -19.66 0.80
C PRO A 116 -16.75 -19.75 -0.70
N ILE A 117 -17.53 -18.85 -1.27
CA ILE A 117 -17.37 -18.51 -2.65
C ILE A 117 -16.63 -17.19 -2.59
N LEU A 118 -15.34 -17.28 -2.84
CA LEU A 118 -14.55 -16.17 -3.27
C LEU A 118 -15.42 -15.35 -4.26
N SER A 119 -15.48 -14.02 -4.09
CA SER A 119 -15.63 -13.22 -5.32
C SER A 119 -14.76 -13.95 -6.30
N PRO A 120 -15.33 -14.67 -7.28
CA PRO A 120 -14.65 -15.87 -7.81
C PRO A 120 -13.25 -15.58 -8.28
N ASP A 121 -12.93 -14.32 -8.42
CA ASP A 121 -11.66 -13.89 -8.96
C ASP A 121 -10.74 -13.19 -7.96
N TYR A 122 -11.24 -12.40 -6.95
CA TYR A 122 -10.34 -11.58 -6.15
C TYR A 122 -9.37 -12.40 -5.28
N ALA A 123 -9.87 -13.29 -4.45
CA ALA A 123 -8.98 -14.06 -3.59
C ALA A 123 -8.25 -15.18 -4.36
N ALA A 124 -8.88 -15.80 -5.37
CA ALA A 124 -8.20 -16.77 -6.22
C ALA A 124 -7.02 -16.14 -6.97
N LYS A 125 -7.22 -14.98 -7.59
CA LYS A 125 -6.17 -14.25 -8.31
C LYS A 125 -5.14 -13.62 -7.38
N GLY A 126 -5.57 -13.11 -6.22
CA GLY A 126 -4.65 -12.63 -5.21
C GLY A 126 -3.76 -13.73 -4.65
N CYS A 127 -4.32 -14.91 -4.34
CA CYS A 127 -3.54 -16.06 -3.89
C CYS A 127 -2.63 -16.62 -4.99
N TYR A 128 -3.04 -16.57 -6.25
CA TYR A 128 -2.17 -16.90 -7.36
C TYR A 128 -0.93 -15.98 -7.41
N LEU A 129 -1.11 -14.66 -7.30
CA LEU A 129 0.00 -13.71 -7.22
C LEU A 129 0.86 -13.93 -5.98
N TYR A 130 0.26 -14.22 -4.83
CA TYR A 130 0.97 -14.56 -3.60
C TYR A 130 1.87 -15.77 -3.78
N ASP A 131 1.38 -16.82 -4.44
CA ASP A 131 2.15 -18.04 -4.73
C ASP A 131 3.28 -17.78 -5.73
N LEU A 132 3.05 -16.94 -6.75
CA LEU A 132 4.11 -16.49 -7.66
C LEU A 132 5.21 -15.73 -6.91
N VAL A 133 4.84 -14.84 -5.97
CA VAL A 133 5.80 -14.10 -5.12
C VAL A 133 6.62 -15.07 -4.28
N LYS A 134 6.00 -16.05 -3.61
CA LYS A 134 6.73 -17.05 -2.83
C LYS A 134 7.69 -17.85 -3.72
N LYS A 135 7.19 -18.36 -4.84
CA LYS A 135 7.99 -19.14 -5.79
C LYS A 135 9.20 -18.35 -6.31
N ALA A 136 9.03 -17.07 -6.65
CA ALA A 136 10.14 -16.23 -7.09
C ALA A 136 11.20 -16.08 -6.00
N ASN A 137 10.78 -15.85 -4.75
CA ASN A 137 11.70 -15.73 -3.61
C ASN A 137 12.39 -17.06 -3.28
N ASP A 138 11.69 -18.19 -3.36
CA ASP A 138 12.28 -19.54 -3.20
C ASP A 138 13.35 -19.84 -4.27
N GLN A 139 13.23 -19.20 -5.44
CA GLN A 139 14.22 -19.26 -6.52
C GLN A 139 15.34 -18.22 -6.38
N GLY A 140 15.39 -17.49 -5.27
CA GLY A 140 16.42 -16.47 -4.98
C GLY A 140 16.17 -15.10 -5.60
N GLN A 141 15.01 -14.88 -6.23
CA GLN A 141 14.61 -13.58 -6.74
C GLN A 141 13.90 -12.79 -5.62
N PHE A 142 14.50 -11.66 -5.19
CA PHE A 142 13.85 -10.81 -4.19
C PHE A 142 12.61 -10.13 -4.77
N TYR A 143 11.43 -10.58 -4.38
CA TYR A 143 10.14 -10.08 -4.90
C TYR A 143 9.23 -9.66 -3.76
N PRO A 144 9.09 -8.35 -3.47
CA PRO A 144 8.30 -7.84 -2.33
C PRO A 144 6.81 -7.77 -2.62
N LEU A 145 6.02 -7.99 -1.55
CA LEU A 145 4.57 -7.90 -1.55
C LEU A 145 4.09 -7.15 -0.30
N TRP A 146 3.13 -6.25 -0.48
CA TRP A 146 2.46 -5.52 0.61
C TRP A 146 0.95 -5.71 0.56
N GLY A 147 0.32 -5.91 1.72
CA GLY A 147 -1.14 -5.93 1.87
C GLY A 147 -1.65 -4.89 2.86
N THR A 148 -2.67 -4.12 2.48
CA THR A 148 -3.35 -3.14 3.35
C THR A 148 -4.80 -3.54 3.55
N CYS A 149 -5.28 -3.56 4.80
CA CYS A 149 -6.67 -3.81 5.20
C CYS A 149 -7.22 -5.10 4.55
N LEU A 150 -8.10 -5.05 3.57
CA LEU A 150 -8.54 -6.22 2.81
C LEU A 150 -7.36 -7.00 2.21
N GLY A 151 -6.35 -6.32 1.69
CA GLY A 151 -5.13 -6.95 1.19
C GLY A 151 -4.31 -7.63 2.29
N PHE A 152 -4.30 -7.09 3.50
CA PHE A 152 -3.73 -7.73 4.68
C PHE A 152 -4.49 -9.01 5.05
N GLU A 153 -5.81 -8.97 5.04
CA GLU A 153 -6.66 -10.14 5.26
C GLU A 153 -6.42 -11.21 4.18
N LEU A 154 -6.29 -10.78 2.92
CA LEU A 154 -5.96 -11.65 1.79
C LEU A 154 -4.63 -12.39 1.98
N LEU A 155 -3.58 -11.72 2.52
CA LEU A 155 -2.31 -12.39 2.84
C LEU A 155 -2.50 -13.57 3.80
N HIS A 156 -3.38 -13.43 4.81
CA HIS A 156 -3.67 -14.50 5.76
C HIS A 156 -4.51 -15.63 5.13
N VAL A 157 -5.47 -15.26 4.30
CA VAL A 157 -6.28 -16.23 3.54
C VAL A 157 -5.39 -17.09 2.66
N CYS A 158 -4.47 -16.48 1.90
CA CYS A 158 -3.56 -17.19 1.00
C CYS A 158 -2.56 -18.07 1.77
N ALA A 159 -2.01 -17.58 2.89
CA ALA A 159 -1.04 -18.33 3.69
C ALA A 159 -1.64 -19.61 4.29
N ASN A 160 -2.93 -19.64 4.52
CA ASN A 160 -3.58 -20.76 5.20
C ASN A 160 -4.56 -21.57 4.34
N ASN A 161 -4.83 -21.17 3.11
CA ASN A 161 -5.86 -21.75 2.23
C ASN A 161 -7.24 -21.95 2.93
N GLN A 162 -7.53 -21.16 3.98
CA GLN A 162 -8.73 -21.26 4.79
C GLN A 162 -9.32 -19.86 5.04
N PHE A 163 -10.55 -19.68 4.63
CA PHE A 163 -11.29 -18.44 4.81
C PHE A 163 -11.64 -18.15 6.27
N ALA A 164 -11.63 -19.16 7.12
CA ALA A 164 -11.95 -19.05 8.56
C ALA A 164 -10.92 -18.26 9.38
N THR A 165 -9.85 -17.75 8.76
CA THR A 165 -8.85 -16.92 9.45
C THR A 165 -9.34 -15.51 9.75
N VAL A 166 -10.33 -15.03 9.03
CA VAL A 166 -10.88 -13.68 9.15
C VAL A 166 -12.09 -13.65 10.06
N GLY A 167 -12.03 -12.88 11.14
CA GLY A 167 -13.11 -12.70 12.12
C GLY A 167 -13.82 -11.35 12.00
N ASN A 168 -14.94 -11.20 12.70
CA ASN A 168 -15.69 -9.94 12.76
C ASN A 168 -15.19 -9.06 13.91
N PHE A 169 -15.10 -7.75 13.67
CA PHE A 169 -14.68 -6.72 14.61
C PHE A 169 -15.59 -5.50 14.55
N ASN A 170 -15.67 -4.77 15.67
CA ASN A 170 -16.45 -3.54 15.76
C ASN A 170 -15.62 -2.34 15.30
N GLY A 171 -15.50 -2.15 13.98
CA GLY A 171 -14.66 -1.14 13.35
C GLY A 171 -15.40 0.04 12.72
N GLU A 172 -16.75 0.01 12.67
CA GLU A 172 -17.55 1.09 12.09
C GLU A 172 -18.17 2.01 13.15
N PRO A 173 -18.29 3.33 12.88
CA PRO A 173 -17.60 4.10 11.84
C PRO A 173 -16.08 4.11 12.05
N SER A 174 -15.31 4.52 11.03
CA SER A 174 -13.84 4.58 11.06
C SER A 174 -13.29 5.31 12.29
N TYR A 175 -12.17 4.88 12.80
CA TYR A 175 -11.53 5.44 14.00
C TYR A 175 -10.00 5.33 13.91
N THR A 176 -9.30 5.95 14.83
CA THR A 176 -7.85 5.87 14.96
C THR A 176 -7.44 5.25 16.27
N GLN A 177 -6.30 4.57 16.28
CA GLN A 177 -5.78 3.94 17.48
C GLN A 177 -4.24 3.87 17.49
N VAL A 178 -3.68 3.71 18.70
CA VAL A 178 -2.27 3.44 18.93
C VAL A 178 -1.96 1.95 18.80
N HIS A 179 -0.70 1.64 18.55
CA HIS A 179 -0.20 0.28 18.44
C HIS A 179 0.41 -0.26 19.73
N GLN A 180 0.11 -1.50 20.06
CA GLN A 180 0.86 -2.29 21.04
C GLN A 180 1.85 -3.17 20.28
N PHE A 181 3.11 -2.72 20.19
CA PHE A 181 4.14 -3.45 19.46
C PHE A 181 4.62 -4.68 20.23
N THR A 182 4.89 -5.76 19.51
CA THR A 182 5.54 -6.95 20.02
C THR A 182 7.06 -6.81 19.97
N SER A 183 7.80 -7.71 20.61
CA SER A 183 9.25 -7.75 20.48
C SER A 183 9.73 -7.99 19.05
N ALA A 184 8.96 -8.65 18.21
CA ALA A 184 9.28 -8.87 16.80
C ALA A 184 9.37 -7.55 16.01
N ALA A 185 8.62 -6.52 16.41
CA ALA A 185 8.66 -5.22 15.73
C ALA A 185 10.04 -4.54 15.84
N THR A 186 10.74 -4.71 16.95
CA THR A 186 12.04 -4.05 17.19
C THR A 186 13.13 -4.51 16.23
N VAL A 187 13.00 -5.68 15.65
CA VAL A 187 13.93 -6.28 14.67
C VAL A 187 13.34 -6.37 13.26
N SER A 188 12.10 -5.98 13.09
CA SER A 188 11.40 -5.99 11.79
C SER A 188 12.11 -5.12 10.76
N LYS A 189 12.11 -5.57 9.51
CA LYS A 189 12.63 -4.78 8.37
C LYS A 189 11.86 -3.50 8.16
N ILE A 190 10.57 -3.46 8.51
CA ILE A 190 9.79 -2.22 8.45
C ILE A 190 10.50 -1.12 9.24
N PHE A 191 10.95 -1.39 10.47
CA PHE A 191 11.50 -0.37 11.36
C PHE A 191 13.03 -0.30 11.36
N THR A 192 13.72 -1.24 10.72
CA THR A 192 15.20 -1.24 10.64
C THR A 192 15.72 -1.03 9.22
N GLY A 193 14.88 -1.20 8.20
CA GLY A 193 15.29 -1.31 6.79
C GLY A 193 15.63 0.01 6.09
N LEU A 194 15.13 1.16 6.57
CA LEU A 194 15.52 2.49 6.07
C LEU A 194 16.61 3.12 6.94
N SER A 195 16.28 3.36 8.20
CA SER A 195 17.15 3.91 9.23
C SER A 195 16.62 3.45 10.58
N LEU A 196 17.47 2.85 11.41
CA LEU A 196 17.09 2.37 12.73
C LEU A 196 16.53 3.52 13.61
N GLN A 197 17.19 4.68 13.61
CA GLN A 197 16.74 5.83 14.39
C GLN A 197 15.38 6.33 13.93
N PHE A 198 15.16 6.46 12.64
CA PHE A 198 13.88 6.93 12.10
C PHE A 198 12.79 5.89 12.31
N GLY A 199 13.09 4.59 12.14
CA GLY A 199 12.13 3.53 12.44
C GLY A 199 11.70 3.50 13.90
N GLN A 200 12.62 3.67 14.85
CA GLN A 200 12.30 3.79 16.27
C GLN A 200 11.44 5.03 16.58
N GLN A 201 11.71 6.16 15.92
CA GLN A 201 10.89 7.35 16.04
C GLN A 201 9.46 7.08 15.56
N VAL A 202 9.28 6.44 14.40
CA VAL A 202 7.97 6.10 13.86
C VAL A 202 7.24 5.10 14.76
N MET A 203 7.92 4.08 15.31
CA MET A 203 7.35 3.18 16.30
C MET A 203 6.85 3.96 17.53
N SER A 204 7.63 4.91 18.03
CA SER A 204 7.26 5.76 19.18
C SER A 204 6.02 6.61 18.85
N ILE A 205 5.95 7.20 17.65
CA ILE A 205 4.77 7.92 17.19
C ILE A 205 3.54 7.01 17.19
N MET A 206 3.64 5.83 16.59
CA MET A 206 2.53 4.88 16.47
C MET A 206 2.08 4.30 17.82
N SER A 207 2.99 4.20 18.79
CA SER A 207 2.66 3.72 20.16
C SER A 207 1.95 4.76 21.01
N ASN A 208 2.15 6.07 20.73
CA ASN A 208 1.71 7.14 21.61
C ASN A 208 0.69 8.09 20.98
N GLN A 209 0.43 7.98 19.68
CA GLN A 209 -0.46 8.88 18.96
C GLN A 209 -1.40 8.11 18.03
N ASN A 210 -2.61 8.61 17.89
CA ASN A 210 -3.65 8.03 17.03
C ASN A 210 -3.40 8.40 15.54
N VAL A 211 -2.33 7.86 14.97
CA VAL A 211 -1.90 8.11 13.59
C VAL A 211 -2.41 7.07 12.59
N SER A 212 -2.96 5.97 13.06
CA SER A 212 -3.35 4.83 12.23
C SER A 212 -4.86 4.76 12.09
N LEU A 213 -5.35 5.07 10.89
CA LEU A 213 -6.78 4.99 10.56
C LEU A 213 -7.21 3.53 10.39
N LEU A 214 -8.29 3.17 11.04
CA LEU A 214 -8.98 1.89 10.95
C LEU A 214 -10.36 2.10 10.33
N SER A 215 -10.67 1.33 9.29
CA SER A 215 -11.96 1.34 8.60
C SER A 215 -12.23 -0.09 8.11
N HIS A 216 -12.58 -0.98 9.05
CA HIS A 216 -12.79 -2.40 8.76
C HIS A 216 -13.74 -3.04 9.76
N THR A 217 -14.54 -3.99 9.29
CA THR A 217 -15.40 -4.86 10.13
C THR A 217 -14.89 -6.28 10.21
N HIS A 218 -13.81 -6.58 9.51
CA HIS A 218 -13.13 -7.88 9.48
C HIS A 218 -11.67 -7.72 9.90
N GLY A 219 -11.04 -8.80 10.34
CA GLY A 219 -9.64 -8.78 10.74
C GLY A 219 -9.18 -10.14 11.26
N ILE A 220 -7.95 -10.20 11.74
CA ILE A 220 -7.33 -11.42 12.24
C ILE A 220 -7.09 -11.29 13.74
N SER A 221 -7.71 -12.17 14.56
CA SER A 221 -7.42 -12.16 15.99
C SER A 221 -6.06 -12.81 16.30
N PRO A 222 -5.37 -12.41 17.38
CA PRO A 222 -4.15 -13.09 17.79
C PRO A 222 -4.36 -14.58 18.09
N SER A 223 -5.55 -14.98 18.56
CA SER A 223 -5.91 -16.37 18.81
C SER A 223 -6.01 -17.21 17.53
N THR A 224 -6.26 -16.58 16.38
CA THR A 224 -6.25 -17.25 15.07
C THR A 224 -4.87 -17.85 14.76
N TYR A 225 -3.79 -17.19 15.18
CA TYR A 225 -2.43 -17.72 15.01
C TYR A 225 -2.15 -18.95 15.89
N GLN A 226 -2.85 -19.11 16.99
CA GLN A 226 -2.76 -20.32 17.83
C GLN A 226 -3.55 -21.48 17.22
N GLN A 227 -4.66 -21.17 16.55
CA GLN A 227 -5.53 -22.16 15.91
C GLN A 227 -4.94 -22.69 14.58
N PHE A 228 -4.21 -21.82 13.86
CA PHE A 228 -3.66 -22.11 12.54
C PHE A 228 -2.13 -21.97 12.54
N PRO A 229 -1.38 -23.04 12.79
CA PRO A 229 0.10 -23.02 12.86
C PRO A 229 0.77 -22.43 11.62
N ASN A 230 0.21 -22.64 10.42
CA ASN A 230 0.72 -22.07 9.18
C ASN A 230 0.89 -20.55 9.24
N LEU A 231 0.00 -19.83 9.96
CA LEU A 231 0.11 -18.40 10.14
C LEU A 231 1.30 -18.01 11.02
N SER A 232 1.49 -18.76 12.12
CA SER A 232 2.63 -18.54 13.04
C SER A 232 3.97 -18.91 12.38
N GLU A 233 3.99 -19.89 11.49
CA GLU A 233 5.17 -20.26 10.70
C GLU A 233 5.47 -19.22 9.62
N MET A 234 4.43 -18.63 9.03
CA MET A 234 4.57 -17.66 7.94
C MET A 234 4.89 -16.25 8.45
N TYR A 235 4.21 -15.78 9.49
CA TYR A 235 4.26 -14.37 9.90
C TYR A 235 4.70 -14.16 11.34
N ASN A 236 5.47 -13.09 11.57
CA ASN A 236 5.63 -12.43 12.85
C ASN A 236 4.52 -11.39 13.00
N ILE A 237 3.79 -11.43 14.10
CA ILE A 237 2.89 -10.35 14.51
C ILE A 237 3.78 -9.21 15.03
N LEU A 238 3.68 -8.03 14.42
CA LEU A 238 4.45 -6.86 14.82
C LEU A 238 3.69 -5.98 15.80
N SER A 239 2.36 -5.86 15.65
CA SER A 239 1.54 -5.08 16.57
C SER A 239 0.16 -5.68 16.77
N ILE A 240 -0.39 -5.43 17.96
CA ILE A 240 -1.79 -5.68 18.31
C ILE A 240 -2.49 -4.34 18.45
N MET A 241 -3.71 -4.27 17.94
CA MET A 241 -4.64 -3.16 18.09
C MET A 241 -5.97 -3.69 18.62
N HIS A 242 -6.90 -2.82 18.96
CA HIS A 242 -8.18 -3.20 19.52
C HIS A 242 -9.32 -2.56 18.75
N ASP A 243 -10.41 -3.27 18.59
CA ASP A 243 -11.63 -2.70 18.05
C ASP A 243 -12.34 -1.80 19.07
N LYS A 244 -13.46 -1.18 18.70
CA LYS A 244 -14.21 -0.30 19.59
C LYS A 244 -14.84 -0.99 20.80
N SER A 245 -14.91 -2.33 20.75
CA SER A 245 -15.39 -3.18 21.87
C SER A 245 -14.24 -3.68 22.75
N GLY A 246 -12.99 -3.33 22.40
CA GLY A 246 -11.79 -3.79 23.10
C GLY A 246 -11.29 -5.17 22.66
N SER A 247 -11.84 -5.75 21.58
CA SER A 247 -11.39 -7.04 21.07
C SER A 247 -10.05 -6.89 20.33
N PRO A 248 -9.01 -7.69 20.66
CA PRO A 248 -7.70 -7.56 20.06
C PRO A 248 -7.67 -8.12 18.64
N PHE A 249 -6.99 -7.41 17.74
CA PHE A 249 -6.67 -7.87 16.39
C PHE A 249 -5.23 -7.55 16.00
N VAL A 250 -4.72 -8.26 15.01
CA VAL A 250 -3.36 -8.07 14.48
C VAL A 250 -3.33 -6.81 13.62
N GLY A 251 -2.53 -5.83 14.01
CA GLY A 251 -2.41 -4.55 13.31
C GLY A 251 -1.37 -4.55 12.20
N MET A 252 -0.26 -5.27 12.39
CA MET A 252 0.85 -5.36 11.44
C MET A 252 1.51 -6.73 11.45
N ILE A 253 2.01 -7.16 10.30
CA ILE A 253 2.79 -8.38 10.12
C ILE A 253 4.03 -8.18 9.25
N GLU A 254 4.99 -9.09 9.43
CA GLU A 254 6.12 -9.33 8.54
C GLU A 254 6.30 -10.84 8.37
N ALA A 255 6.42 -11.30 7.12
CA ALA A 255 6.72 -12.71 6.90
C ALA A 255 8.14 -13.04 7.37
N ARG A 256 8.33 -14.26 7.90
CA ARG A 256 9.62 -14.71 8.47
C ARG A 256 10.68 -14.89 7.43
N ASN A 257 10.32 -15.47 6.28
CA ASN A 257 11.25 -15.92 5.25
C ASN A 257 11.04 -15.23 3.88
N TYR A 258 10.06 -14.33 3.78
CA TYR A 258 9.72 -13.67 2.53
C TYR A 258 9.64 -12.14 2.72
N PRO A 259 9.90 -11.35 1.68
CA PRO A 259 9.71 -9.90 1.73
C PRO A 259 8.20 -9.57 1.58
N ILE A 260 7.39 -10.03 2.53
CA ILE A 260 5.94 -9.84 2.57
C ILE A 260 5.56 -9.16 3.87
N TRP A 261 4.84 -8.05 3.76
CA TRP A 261 4.39 -7.22 4.88
C TRP A 261 2.93 -6.85 4.74
N GLY A 262 2.31 -6.48 5.83
CA GLY A 262 0.95 -5.99 5.78
C GLY A 262 0.52 -5.18 7.00
N THR A 263 -0.48 -4.33 6.78
CA THR A 263 -1.13 -3.49 7.80
C THR A 263 -2.64 -3.61 7.71
N GLN A 264 -3.31 -3.77 8.87
CA GLN A 264 -4.78 -3.71 8.92
C GLN A 264 -5.29 -2.27 8.78
N PHE A 265 -4.50 -1.28 9.22
CA PHE A 265 -4.80 0.14 9.08
C PHE A 265 -4.39 0.70 7.71
N HIS A 266 -4.84 1.92 7.41
CA HIS A 266 -4.69 2.59 6.12
C HIS A 266 -3.62 3.70 6.16
N PRO A 267 -2.33 3.42 5.89
CA PRO A 267 -1.32 4.48 5.87
C PRO A 267 -1.48 5.44 4.68
N GLU A 268 -2.10 5.03 3.58
CA GLU A 268 -2.29 5.85 2.39
C GLU A 268 -3.33 6.97 2.59
N LYS A 269 -4.33 6.74 3.46
CA LYS A 269 -5.46 7.67 3.63
C LYS A 269 -5.05 8.98 4.29
N ASN A 270 -4.15 8.96 5.24
CA ASN A 270 -3.68 10.16 5.94
C ASN A 270 -3.09 11.23 5.01
N LEU A 271 -2.69 10.85 3.81
CA LEU A 271 -2.06 11.75 2.83
C LEU A 271 -3.04 12.25 1.77
N TYR A 272 -4.05 11.43 1.41
CA TYR A 272 -4.77 11.64 0.16
C TYR A 272 -6.28 11.52 0.24
N GLU A 273 -6.86 11.18 1.40
CA GLU A 273 -8.30 11.07 1.60
C GLU A 273 -8.78 12.09 2.63
N TRP A 274 -9.81 12.86 2.30
CA TRP A 274 -10.28 14.00 3.10
C TRP A 274 -11.75 13.91 3.50
N ASN A 275 -12.45 12.90 2.99
CA ASN A 275 -13.90 12.74 3.07
C ASN A 275 -14.40 12.17 4.42
N GLN A 276 -13.53 11.87 5.38
CA GLN A 276 -13.88 11.36 6.70
C GLN A 276 -13.14 12.12 7.80
N ASN A 277 -13.88 12.66 8.77
CA ASN A 277 -13.31 13.42 9.91
C ASN A 277 -12.39 12.59 10.81
N SER A 278 -12.44 11.26 10.73
CA SER A 278 -11.60 10.36 11.50
C SER A 278 -10.19 10.20 10.91
N ILE A 279 -9.94 10.64 9.67
CA ILE A 279 -8.63 10.53 9.03
C ILE A 279 -7.66 11.53 9.66
N PRO A 280 -6.54 11.08 10.23
CA PRO A 280 -5.59 12.00 10.87
C PRO A 280 -4.66 12.62 9.83
N HIS A 281 -4.67 13.97 9.74
CA HIS A 281 -3.84 14.74 8.81
C HIS A 281 -2.73 15.54 9.49
N PHE A 282 -2.57 15.40 10.81
CA PHE A 282 -1.52 16.10 11.52
C PHE A 282 -0.12 15.55 11.20
N TYR A 283 0.91 16.37 11.45
CA TYR A 283 2.29 16.13 10.99
C TYR A 283 2.79 14.70 11.22
N ASN A 284 2.63 14.14 12.43
CA ASN A 284 3.14 12.81 12.73
C ASN A 284 2.36 11.69 12.04
N ALA A 285 1.09 11.90 11.69
CA ALA A 285 0.34 10.96 10.85
C ALA A 285 0.90 10.94 9.42
N VAL A 286 1.22 12.13 8.88
CA VAL A 286 1.90 12.26 7.58
C VAL A 286 3.29 11.61 7.61
N VAL A 287 4.08 11.84 8.68
CA VAL A 287 5.41 11.22 8.86
C VAL A 287 5.33 9.68 8.84
N MET A 288 4.41 9.11 9.62
CA MET A 288 4.19 7.64 9.65
C MET A 288 3.84 7.11 8.25
N SER A 289 2.87 7.72 7.58
CA SER A 289 2.41 7.31 6.25
C SER A 289 3.52 7.39 5.21
N THR A 290 4.26 8.47 5.20
CA THR A 290 5.41 8.67 4.31
C THR A 290 6.51 7.62 4.57
N TYR A 291 6.77 7.31 5.84
CA TYR A 291 7.73 6.27 6.21
C TYR A 291 7.35 4.90 5.64
N MET A 292 6.09 4.49 5.81
CA MET A 292 5.61 3.17 5.35
C MET A 292 5.72 3.04 3.83
N SER A 293 5.34 4.09 3.07
CA SER A 293 5.49 4.12 1.62
C SER A 293 6.96 4.02 1.21
N ASN A 294 7.83 4.87 1.77
CA ASN A 294 9.26 4.85 1.46
C ASN A 294 9.90 3.50 1.80
N PHE A 295 9.51 2.87 2.91
CA PHE A 295 9.97 1.52 3.24
C PHE A 295 9.61 0.54 2.12
N PHE A 296 8.33 0.41 1.76
CA PHE A 296 7.90 -0.57 0.77
C PHE A 296 8.57 -0.34 -0.60
N VAL A 297 8.56 0.90 -1.09
CA VAL A 297 9.22 1.24 -2.37
C VAL A 297 10.73 1.01 -2.31
N SER A 298 11.40 1.24 -1.16
CA SER A 298 12.81 0.90 -1.00
C SER A 298 13.09 -0.61 -1.17
N GLN A 299 12.14 -1.45 -0.74
CA GLN A 299 12.27 -2.90 -0.93
C GLN A 299 12.08 -3.28 -2.41
N THR A 300 11.14 -2.64 -3.13
CA THR A 300 10.93 -2.93 -4.56
C THR A 300 12.14 -2.57 -5.42
N ARG A 301 12.96 -1.60 -5.00
CA ARG A 301 14.22 -1.25 -5.67
C ARG A 301 15.26 -2.38 -5.67
N LYS A 302 15.13 -3.37 -4.79
CA LYS A 302 16.03 -4.55 -4.73
C LYS A 302 15.69 -5.60 -5.78
N ASN A 303 14.48 -5.54 -6.35
CA ASN A 303 14.09 -6.41 -7.45
C ASN A 303 14.64 -5.88 -8.78
N THR A 304 15.29 -6.75 -9.53
CA THR A 304 16.00 -6.41 -10.77
C THR A 304 15.21 -6.65 -12.05
N ASN A 305 13.92 -6.97 -11.94
CA ASN A 305 13.05 -7.08 -13.11
C ASN A 305 13.03 -5.76 -13.90
N VAL A 306 12.93 -5.89 -15.20
CA VAL A 306 12.86 -4.75 -16.10
C VAL A 306 11.56 -4.83 -16.90
N PHE A 307 10.79 -3.77 -16.85
CA PHE A 307 9.66 -3.59 -17.75
C PHE A 307 10.14 -2.83 -19.01
N PRO A 308 10.16 -3.47 -20.19
CA PRO A 308 10.58 -2.79 -21.42
C PRO A 308 9.74 -1.52 -21.66
N GLN A 309 10.37 -0.39 -21.95
CA GLN A 309 9.71 0.92 -21.99
C GLN A 309 8.56 0.98 -23.01
N ASN A 310 8.71 0.34 -24.16
CA ASN A 310 7.68 0.26 -25.20
C ASN A 310 6.45 -0.58 -24.76
N GLU A 311 6.65 -1.54 -23.87
CA GLU A 311 5.58 -2.37 -23.28
C GLU A 311 4.98 -1.71 -22.04
N LEU A 312 5.79 -0.97 -21.28
CA LEU A 312 5.37 -0.30 -20.03
C LEU A 312 4.40 0.84 -20.27
N THR A 313 4.68 1.71 -21.24
CA THR A 313 3.90 2.94 -21.47
C THR A 313 2.39 2.69 -21.59
N PRO A 314 1.92 1.69 -22.37
CA PRO A 314 0.49 1.39 -22.44
C PRO A 314 -0.09 0.73 -21.17
N GLN A 315 0.75 0.23 -20.27
CA GLN A 315 0.33 -0.43 -19.03
C GLN A 315 0.33 0.50 -17.80
N LEU A 316 0.93 1.69 -17.90
CA LEU A 316 0.99 2.63 -16.80
C LEU A 316 -0.40 3.13 -16.40
N ILE A 317 -0.60 3.32 -15.10
CA ILE A 317 -1.83 3.85 -14.51
C ILE A 317 -2.29 5.17 -15.14
N TYR A 318 -1.40 5.93 -15.76
CA TYR A 318 -1.69 7.20 -16.42
C TYR A 318 -2.65 7.09 -17.61
N ASN A 319 -2.85 5.89 -18.15
CA ASN A 319 -3.83 5.63 -19.20
C ASN A 319 -5.28 5.57 -18.65
N TRP A 320 -5.46 5.53 -17.35
CA TRP A 320 -6.75 5.55 -16.65
C TRP A 320 -6.77 6.73 -15.67
N PRO A 321 -7.19 7.93 -16.12
CA PRO A 321 -7.17 9.12 -15.27
C PRO A 321 -8.05 8.94 -14.04
N PRO A 322 -7.68 9.54 -12.89
CA PRO A 322 -8.48 9.48 -11.68
C PRO A 322 -9.83 10.18 -11.88
N ILE A 323 -10.89 9.57 -11.35
CA ILE A 323 -12.25 10.07 -11.34
C ILE A 323 -12.60 10.48 -9.91
N PHE A 324 -13.07 11.71 -9.72
CA PHE A 324 -13.54 12.20 -8.42
C PHE A 324 -14.91 11.58 -8.10
N ILE A 325 -15.07 11.06 -6.89
CA ILE A 325 -16.29 10.34 -6.48
C ILE A 325 -16.89 10.83 -5.16
N ASP A 326 -16.13 11.57 -4.34
CA ASP A 326 -16.58 12.17 -3.07
C ASP A 326 -17.44 11.22 -2.20
N SER A 327 -16.95 10.01 -1.98
CA SER A 327 -17.63 8.98 -1.20
C SER A 327 -16.64 8.35 -0.21
N TYR A 328 -16.37 7.03 -0.32
CA TYR A 328 -15.34 6.34 0.48
C TYR A 328 -13.92 6.75 0.12
N PHE A 329 -13.72 7.28 -1.09
CA PHE A 329 -12.46 7.76 -1.62
C PHE A 329 -12.68 9.12 -2.31
N GLU A 330 -11.66 9.98 -2.27
CA GLU A 330 -11.68 11.22 -3.06
C GLU A 330 -11.70 10.92 -4.55
N THR A 331 -10.80 10.04 -4.97
CA THR A 331 -10.66 9.66 -6.38
C THR A 331 -10.36 8.18 -6.54
N ILE A 332 -10.78 7.63 -7.66
CA ILE A 332 -10.45 6.27 -8.10
C ILE A 332 -9.93 6.27 -9.54
N ASN A 333 -9.17 5.24 -9.89
CA ASN A 333 -8.87 4.86 -11.26
C ASN A 333 -9.76 3.66 -11.61
N ALA A 334 -10.65 3.80 -12.60
CA ALA A 334 -11.61 2.77 -13.02
C ALA A 334 -11.17 2.09 -14.31
N PHE A 335 -11.47 0.79 -14.43
CA PHE A 335 -11.05 -0.07 -15.55
C PHE A 335 -12.28 -0.75 -16.17
N ASN A 336 -12.35 -0.74 -17.53
CA ASN A 336 -13.39 -1.35 -18.34
C ASN A 336 -12.89 -2.60 -19.02
#